data_db26501da4b315bbb6ae230bf92af542
#
_entry.id   db26501da4b315bbb6ae230bf92af542
#
_cell.length_a   1.000
_cell.length_b   1.000
_cell.length_c   1.000
_cell.angle_alpha   90.00
_cell.angle_beta   90.00
_cell.angle_gamma   90.00
#
_symmetry.space_group_name_H-M   'P 1'
#
loop_
_entity.id
_entity.type
_entity.pdbx_description
1 polymer ?
#
loop_
_entity_poly.entity_id
_entity_poly.type
_entity_poly.pdbx_seq_one_letter_code
_entity_poly.pdbx_strand_id
1 'polypeptide(L)'
;DRMYIGRIPGADSAALTGVGVSFPIITVVMAFAFLIGTGGPPLCSIARGRQEDEKAEAVMGNAFAMVLITGVLIIILGLAVKRPLLYALGASEATFPYADDYISIYLLGSVFVMISMGMNGFINCQGFAGIGMLTVLIGAVINIVLDPVFIFLFHMGVRGAAIATVISQAVSALWIVRFLTGRRTLLRLRAGCMKLRLSYVKDILSLGLSGFIMQATNCMVQIVCNVTLQSFGGDIYVGVMTIINSVREVLSVPVNGFTQGAQPVIGFNYGAGKYERVKQGIKFMSAVCIG
;
A
#
# COMPACT_ATOMS: atom_id res chain seq x y z
N ASP A 1 15.06 -2.10 -1.59
CA ASP A 1 15.59 -3.17 -0.70
C ASP A 1 16.20 -4.33 -1.48
N ARG A 2 15.51 -4.97 -2.47
CA ARG A 2 15.98 -6.18 -3.18
C ARG A 2 17.36 -6.00 -3.86
N MET A 3 17.61 -4.83 -4.47
CA MET A 3 18.89 -4.54 -5.13
C MET A 3 20.05 -4.54 -4.13
N TYR A 4 19.81 -4.06 -2.92
CA TYR A 4 20.83 -3.99 -1.88
C TYR A 4 20.98 -5.32 -1.15
N ILE A 5 19.88 -6.03 -0.86
CA ILE A 5 19.91 -7.36 -0.22
C ILE A 5 20.68 -8.37 -1.09
N GLY A 6 20.49 -8.34 -2.42
CA GLY A 6 21.22 -9.20 -3.35
C GLY A 6 22.73 -8.90 -3.47
N ARG A 7 23.23 -7.83 -2.84
CA ARG A 7 24.63 -7.43 -2.84
C ARG A 7 25.29 -7.55 -1.46
N ILE A 8 24.64 -8.17 -0.49
CA ILE A 8 25.20 -8.36 0.86
C ILE A 8 26.37 -9.34 0.75
N PRO A 9 27.62 -8.97 1.12
CA PRO A 9 28.77 -9.87 1.10
C PRO A 9 28.55 -11.04 2.07
N GLY A 10 28.68 -12.28 1.58
CA GLY A 10 28.51 -13.49 2.38
C GLY A 10 27.06 -13.90 2.67
N ALA A 11 26.09 -13.16 2.21
CA ALA A 11 24.70 -13.62 2.18
C ALA A 11 24.50 -14.37 0.88
N ASP A 12 24.53 -15.72 0.93
CA ASP A 12 24.15 -16.59 -0.16
C ASP A 12 22.76 -16.22 -0.70
N SER A 13 22.37 -16.78 -1.82
CA SER A 13 21.02 -16.66 -2.40
C SER A 13 19.89 -16.88 -1.37
N ALA A 14 20.19 -17.47 -0.21
CA ALA A 14 19.29 -17.72 0.90
C ALA A 14 18.68 -16.43 1.51
N ALA A 15 19.42 -15.32 1.61
CA ALA A 15 18.90 -14.07 2.15
C ALA A 15 17.84 -13.45 1.21
N LEU A 16 18.13 -13.41 -0.10
CA LEU A 16 17.20 -12.90 -1.09
C LEU A 16 15.96 -13.80 -1.20
N THR A 17 16.16 -15.12 -1.17
CA THR A 17 15.07 -16.10 -1.17
C THR A 17 14.23 -16.00 0.10
N GLY A 18 14.85 -15.84 1.28
CA GLY A 18 14.15 -15.67 2.55
C GLY A 18 13.26 -14.45 2.57
N VAL A 19 13.76 -13.30 2.10
CA VAL A 19 12.91 -12.10 1.92
C VAL A 19 11.82 -12.35 0.89
N GLY A 20 12.13 -13.08 -0.20
CA GLY A 20 11.15 -13.48 -1.21
C GLY A 20 9.95 -14.23 -0.64
N VAL A 21 10.19 -15.18 0.27
CA VAL A 21 9.15 -15.96 0.97
C VAL A 21 8.24 -15.06 1.83
N SER A 22 8.72 -13.90 2.26
CA SER A 22 7.95 -12.94 3.06
C SER A 22 6.94 -12.12 2.24
N PHE A 23 7.08 -12.05 0.90
CA PHE A 23 6.23 -11.20 0.04
C PHE A 23 4.72 -11.48 0.12
N PRO A 24 4.24 -12.71 0.19
CA PRO A 24 2.81 -12.95 0.33
C PRO A 24 2.24 -12.29 1.59
N ILE A 25 2.97 -12.30 2.70
CA ILE A 25 2.55 -11.65 3.95
C ILE A 25 2.49 -10.12 3.77
N ILE A 26 3.51 -9.55 3.14
CA ILE A 26 3.54 -8.11 2.80
C ILE A 26 2.35 -7.75 1.92
N THR A 27 2.03 -8.57 0.93
CA THR A 27 0.90 -8.36 0.02
C THR A 27 -0.44 -8.38 0.76
N VAL A 28 -0.60 -9.24 1.78
CA VAL A 28 -1.80 -9.24 2.63
C VAL A 28 -1.91 -7.93 3.40
N VAL A 29 -0.83 -7.44 4.01
CA VAL A 29 -0.83 -6.13 4.71
C VAL A 29 -1.25 -5.01 3.75
N MET A 30 -0.67 -5.00 2.54
CA MET A 30 -1.01 -4.02 1.52
C MET A 30 -2.47 -4.14 1.05
N ALA A 31 -3.02 -5.34 0.91
CA ALA A 31 -4.40 -5.55 0.50
C ALA A 31 -5.39 -4.92 1.50
N PHE A 32 -5.14 -5.06 2.81
CA PHE A 32 -5.94 -4.38 3.83
C PHE A 32 -5.76 -2.86 3.82
N ALA A 33 -4.56 -2.35 3.54
CA ALA A 33 -4.35 -0.92 3.35
C ALA A 33 -5.12 -0.39 2.13
N PHE A 34 -5.11 -1.13 1.02
CA PHE A 34 -5.90 -0.80 -0.18
C PHE A 34 -7.40 -0.88 0.05
N LEU A 35 -7.88 -1.85 0.83
CA LEU A 35 -9.30 -1.96 1.18
C LEU A 35 -9.84 -0.63 1.75
N ILE A 36 -9.10 0.00 2.63
CA ILE A 36 -9.48 1.26 3.26
C ILE A 36 -9.13 2.45 2.36
N GLY A 37 -7.94 2.42 1.74
CA GLY A 37 -7.42 3.50 0.89
C GLY A 37 -8.16 3.68 -0.44
N THR A 38 -8.84 2.65 -0.96
CA THR A 38 -9.68 2.77 -2.17
C THR A 38 -11.15 3.00 -1.84
N GLY A 39 -11.61 2.63 -0.64
CA GLY A 39 -13.00 2.81 -0.23
C GLY A 39 -13.29 4.19 0.36
N GLY A 40 -12.41 4.70 1.21
CA GLY A 40 -12.64 5.94 1.95
C GLY A 40 -12.56 7.24 1.11
N PRO A 41 -11.46 7.48 0.36
CA PRO A 41 -11.27 8.72 -0.40
C PRO A 41 -12.37 9.06 -1.40
N PRO A 42 -12.95 8.12 -2.18
CA PRO A 42 -14.09 8.41 -3.05
C PRO A 42 -15.31 8.93 -2.28
N LEU A 43 -15.66 8.28 -1.16
CA LEU A 43 -16.77 8.74 -0.30
C LEU A 43 -16.52 10.13 0.23
N CYS A 44 -15.28 10.40 0.67
CA CYS A 44 -14.86 11.73 1.11
C CYS A 44 -15.01 12.76 -0.01
N SER A 45 -14.57 12.45 -1.23
CA SER A 45 -14.68 13.35 -2.40
C SER A 45 -16.14 13.66 -2.75
N ILE A 46 -17.02 12.65 -2.71
CA ILE A 46 -18.45 12.79 -2.98
C ILE A 46 -19.12 13.65 -1.90
N ALA A 47 -18.82 13.41 -0.62
CA ALA A 47 -19.36 14.22 0.48
C ALA A 47 -18.95 15.68 0.36
N ARG A 48 -17.69 15.95 0.00
CA ARG A 48 -17.20 17.31 -0.27
C ARG A 48 -17.90 17.96 -1.45
N GLY A 49 -18.17 17.21 -2.52
CA GLY A 49 -18.93 17.71 -3.67
C GLY A 49 -20.35 18.14 -3.29
N ARG A 50 -20.94 17.48 -2.29
CA ARG A 50 -22.23 17.82 -1.69
C ARG A 50 -22.18 18.95 -0.66
N GLN A 51 -20.99 19.46 -0.35
CA GLN A 51 -20.73 20.43 0.73
C GLN A 51 -21.05 19.87 2.14
N GLU A 52 -20.98 18.54 2.30
CA GLU A 52 -21.17 17.81 3.57
C GLU A 52 -19.81 17.59 4.25
N ASP A 53 -19.09 18.66 4.64
CA ASP A 53 -17.73 18.56 5.16
C ASP A 53 -17.65 17.76 6.47
N GLU A 54 -18.66 17.86 7.35
CA GLU A 54 -18.73 17.06 8.57
C GLU A 54 -18.78 15.56 8.29
N LYS A 55 -19.51 15.17 7.23
CA LYS A 55 -19.57 13.77 6.80
C LYS A 55 -18.24 13.31 6.20
N ALA A 56 -17.60 14.18 5.42
CA ALA A 56 -16.27 13.90 4.86
C ALA A 56 -15.21 13.71 5.98
N GLU A 57 -15.23 14.57 7.03
CA GLU A 57 -14.37 14.40 8.22
C GLU A 57 -14.70 13.11 8.98
N ALA A 58 -15.99 12.74 9.10
CA ALA A 58 -16.40 11.50 9.76
C ALA A 58 -15.94 10.26 8.98
N VAL A 59 -16.03 10.24 7.64
CA VAL A 59 -15.50 9.16 6.79
C VAL A 59 -13.99 9.03 6.96
N MET A 60 -13.26 10.15 6.91
CA MET A 60 -11.81 10.17 7.10
C MET A 60 -11.41 9.67 8.50
N GLY A 61 -12.11 10.10 9.55
CA GLY A 61 -11.86 9.67 10.93
C GLY A 61 -12.15 8.18 11.12
N ASN A 62 -13.25 7.66 10.56
CA ASN A 62 -13.56 6.22 10.58
C ASN A 62 -12.54 5.40 9.81
N ALA A 63 -12.10 5.86 8.63
CA ALA A 63 -11.06 5.21 7.85
C ALA A 63 -9.73 5.13 8.63
N PHE A 64 -9.34 6.22 9.31
CA PHE A 64 -8.14 6.23 10.14
C PHE A 64 -8.24 5.26 11.32
N ALA A 65 -9.38 5.23 12.02
CA ALA A 65 -9.61 4.27 13.09
C ALA A 65 -9.56 2.82 12.59
N MET A 66 -10.15 2.54 11.41
CA MET A 66 -10.09 1.23 10.77
C MET A 66 -8.64 0.83 10.44
N VAL A 67 -7.84 1.75 9.88
CA VAL A 67 -6.41 1.52 9.60
C VAL A 67 -5.65 1.14 10.87
N LEU A 68 -5.86 1.86 11.98
CA LEU A 68 -5.19 1.57 13.24
C LEU A 68 -5.61 0.20 13.81
N ILE A 69 -6.91 -0.08 13.85
CA ILE A 69 -7.43 -1.35 14.40
C ILE A 69 -6.95 -2.52 13.56
N THR A 70 -7.09 -2.44 12.23
CA THR A 70 -6.65 -3.50 11.32
C THR A 70 -5.13 -3.68 11.39
N GLY A 71 -4.37 -2.59 11.48
CA GLY A 71 -2.91 -2.65 11.63
C GLY A 71 -2.48 -3.35 12.92
N VAL A 72 -3.12 -3.03 14.05
CA VAL A 72 -2.85 -3.72 15.34
C VAL A 72 -3.24 -5.19 15.27
N LEU A 73 -4.39 -5.51 14.66
CA LEU A 73 -4.81 -6.91 14.46
C LEU A 73 -3.81 -7.68 13.60
N ILE A 74 -3.31 -7.08 12.52
CA ILE A 74 -2.30 -7.68 11.65
C ILE A 74 -0.99 -7.92 12.42
N ILE A 75 -0.56 -7.00 13.28
CA ILE A 75 0.62 -7.21 14.12
C ILE A 75 0.42 -8.42 15.02
N ILE A 76 -0.68 -8.46 15.78
CA ILE A 76 -0.95 -9.51 16.75
C ILE A 76 -1.06 -10.88 16.04
N LEU A 77 -1.92 -10.98 15.03
CA LEU A 77 -2.15 -12.22 14.30
C LEU A 77 -0.92 -12.62 13.48
N GLY A 78 -0.28 -11.67 12.82
CA GLY A 78 0.90 -11.91 12.00
C GLY A 78 2.05 -12.46 12.83
N LEU A 79 2.37 -11.85 13.97
CA LEU A 79 3.41 -12.34 14.87
C LEU A 79 3.08 -13.71 15.50
N ALA A 80 1.79 -13.96 15.82
CA ALA A 80 1.36 -15.24 16.37
C ALA A 80 1.48 -16.39 15.36
N VAL A 81 1.19 -16.12 14.08
CA VAL A 81 1.09 -17.16 13.02
C VAL A 81 2.31 -17.14 12.07
N LYS A 82 3.26 -16.20 12.23
CA LYS A 82 4.39 -16.03 11.30
C LYS A 82 5.17 -17.31 11.03
N ARG A 83 5.45 -18.10 12.06
CA ARG A 83 6.25 -19.31 11.97
C ARG A 83 5.62 -20.39 11.07
N PRO A 84 4.41 -20.90 11.37
CA PRO A 84 3.76 -21.87 10.49
C PRO A 84 3.48 -21.31 9.10
N LEU A 85 3.21 -20.00 9.01
CA LEU A 85 2.92 -19.35 7.73
C LEU A 85 4.17 -19.28 6.83
N LEU A 86 5.34 -18.93 7.36
CA LEU A 86 6.59 -18.90 6.59
C LEU A 86 6.97 -20.29 6.06
N TYR A 87 6.83 -21.34 6.88
CA TYR A 87 7.07 -22.72 6.41
C TYR A 87 6.06 -23.14 5.34
N ALA A 88 4.78 -22.79 5.50
CA ALA A 88 3.75 -23.06 4.50
C ALA A 88 3.99 -22.31 3.17
N LEU A 89 4.64 -21.14 3.23
CA LEU A 89 5.02 -20.35 2.06
C LEU A 89 6.35 -20.81 1.41
N GLY A 90 7.00 -21.87 1.96
CA GLY A 90 8.17 -22.46 1.37
C GLY A 90 9.51 -22.04 2.00
N ALA A 91 9.50 -21.51 3.22
CA ALA A 91 10.76 -21.29 3.95
C ALA A 91 11.44 -22.62 4.26
N SER A 92 12.73 -22.73 3.95
CA SER A 92 13.61 -23.81 4.38
C SER A 92 14.33 -23.44 5.67
N GLU A 93 14.96 -24.41 6.34
CA GLU A 93 15.79 -24.16 7.53
C GLU A 93 16.88 -23.08 7.28
N ALA A 94 17.41 -23.02 6.06
CA ALA A 94 18.44 -22.05 5.68
C ALA A 94 17.85 -20.63 5.43
N THR A 95 16.63 -20.52 4.90
CA THR A 95 16.00 -19.25 4.53
C THR A 95 15.13 -18.67 5.64
N PHE A 96 14.64 -19.53 6.55
CA PHE A 96 13.75 -19.14 7.65
C PHE A 96 14.30 -18.01 8.53
N PRO A 97 15.57 -18.01 8.99
CA PRO A 97 16.09 -16.94 9.84
C PRO A 97 16.00 -15.56 9.18
N TYR A 98 16.32 -15.48 7.89
CA TYR A 98 16.24 -14.22 7.12
C TYR A 98 14.79 -13.76 6.90
N ALA A 99 13.89 -14.71 6.61
CA ALA A 99 12.47 -14.42 6.46
C ALA A 99 11.84 -13.97 7.79
N ASP A 100 12.16 -14.63 8.90
CA ASP A 100 11.64 -14.32 10.23
C ASP A 100 12.13 -12.95 10.72
N ASP A 101 13.41 -12.65 10.51
CA ASP A 101 14.00 -11.36 10.84
C ASP A 101 13.32 -10.21 10.08
N TYR A 102 13.15 -10.35 8.77
CA TYR A 102 12.52 -9.33 7.94
C TYR A 102 11.05 -9.11 8.31
N ILE A 103 10.29 -10.22 8.36
CA ILE A 103 8.84 -10.12 8.54
C ILE A 103 8.46 -9.67 9.95
N SER A 104 9.25 -10.02 10.97
CA SER A 104 8.99 -9.58 12.34
C SER A 104 9.07 -8.06 12.48
N ILE A 105 10.11 -7.46 11.89
CA ILE A 105 10.31 -6.00 11.91
C ILE A 105 9.24 -5.33 11.03
N TYR A 106 8.97 -5.88 9.84
CA TYR A 106 7.97 -5.34 8.93
C TYR A 106 6.56 -5.35 9.54
N LEU A 107 6.16 -6.45 10.20
CA LEU A 107 4.86 -6.55 10.87
C LEU A 107 4.72 -5.52 11.98
N LEU A 108 5.74 -5.29 12.80
CA LEU A 108 5.72 -4.23 13.82
C LEU A 108 5.52 -2.83 13.18
N GLY A 109 6.09 -2.62 12.00
CA GLY A 109 5.92 -1.40 11.22
C GLY A 109 4.66 -1.33 10.35
N SER A 110 3.86 -2.39 10.26
CA SER A 110 2.73 -2.49 9.34
C SER A 110 1.68 -1.38 9.51
N VAL A 111 1.48 -0.90 10.74
CA VAL A 111 0.59 0.25 11.02
C VAL A 111 1.03 1.49 10.23
N PHE A 112 2.33 1.78 10.16
CA PHE A 112 2.85 2.93 9.42
C PHE A 112 2.65 2.75 7.91
N VAL A 113 2.88 1.54 7.41
CA VAL A 113 2.61 1.19 6.00
C VAL A 113 1.13 1.41 5.67
N MET A 114 0.24 0.93 6.53
CA MET A 114 -1.20 1.07 6.35
C MET A 114 -1.67 2.51 6.43
N ILE A 115 -1.11 3.32 7.34
CA ILE A 115 -1.41 4.77 7.41
C ILE A 115 -0.91 5.46 6.13
N SER A 116 0.32 5.17 5.71
CA SER A 116 0.92 5.77 4.52
C SER A 116 0.09 5.50 3.26
N MET A 117 -0.32 4.26 3.03
CA MET A 117 -1.10 3.88 1.86
C MET A 117 -2.59 4.18 2.00
N GLY A 118 -3.18 3.89 3.16
CA GLY A 118 -4.62 4.03 3.37
C GLY A 118 -5.08 5.48 3.50
N MET A 119 -4.23 6.38 4.02
CA MET A 119 -4.64 7.76 4.30
C MET A 119 -4.16 8.78 3.25
N ASN A 120 -3.20 8.43 2.39
CA ASN A 120 -2.69 9.36 1.36
C ASN A 120 -3.79 9.82 0.39
N GLY A 121 -4.75 8.95 0.06
CA GLY A 121 -5.89 9.28 -0.76
C GLY A 121 -6.77 10.41 -0.20
N PHE A 122 -6.81 10.57 1.13
CA PHE A 122 -7.55 11.66 1.78
C PHE A 122 -6.87 13.02 1.66
N ILE A 123 -5.58 13.07 1.37
CA ILE A 123 -4.87 14.31 0.99
C ILE A 123 -5.27 14.69 -0.44
N ASN A 124 -5.28 13.69 -1.33
CA ASN A 124 -5.64 13.90 -2.73
C ASN A 124 -7.10 14.34 -2.90
N CYS A 125 -8.04 13.78 -2.12
CA CYS A 125 -9.46 14.15 -2.19
C CYS A 125 -9.74 15.58 -1.73
N GLN A 126 -8.81 16.20 -1.02
CA GLN A 126 -8.89 17.62 -0.63
C GLN A 126 -8.30 18.56 -1.70
N GLY A 127 -7.77 18.03 -2.80
CA GLY A 127 -7.14 18.81 -3.87
C GLY A 127 -5.62 19.01 -3.69
N PHE A 128 -5.02 18.44 -2.66
CA PHE A 128 -3.58 18.60 -2.36
C PHE A 128 -2.74 17.47 -2.98
N ALA A 129 -2.97 17.11 -4.24
CA ALA A 129 -2.25 16.02 -4.91
C ALA A 129 -0.72 16.17 -4.87
N GLY A 130 -0.20 17.41 -4.96
CA GLY A 130 1.24 17.67 -4.81
C GLY A 130 1.80 17.27 -3.44
N ILE A 131 1.03 17.44 -2.37
CA ILE A 131 1.42 17.02 -1.02
C ILE A 131 1.33 15.49 -0.90
N GLY A 132 0.30 14.86 -1.49
CA GLY A 132 0.20 13.41 -1.57
C GLY A 132 1.39 12.78 -2.31
N MET A 133 1.82 13.39 -3.43
CA MET A 133 3.02 12.98 -4.16
C MET A 133 4.28 13.16 -3.29
N LEU A 134 4.42 14.29 -2.60
CA LEU A 134 5.57 14.57 -1.74
C LEU A 134 5.71 13.53 -0.62
N THR A 135 4.59 13.03 -0.08
CA THR A 135 4.59 11.95 0.91
C THR A 135 5.31 10.70 0.40
N VAL A 136 4.97 10.28 -0.83
CA VAL A 136 5.57 9.10 -1.45
C VAL A 136 7.05 9.33 -1.74
N LEU A 137 7.40 10.53 -2.25
CA LEU A 137 8.79 10.90 -2.53
C LEU A 137 9.65 10.92 -1.26
N ILE A 138 9.16 11.49 -0.16
CA ILE A 138 9.87 11.50 1.12
C ILE A 138 10.16 10.06 1.57
N GLY A 139 9.15 9.20 1.56
CA GLY A 139 9.32 7.79 1.91
C GLY A 139 10.35 7.07 1.04
N ALA A 140 10.26 7.25 -0.28
CA ALA A 140 11.17 6.61 -1.23
C ALA A 140 12.62 7.10 -1.07
N VAL A 141 12.84 8.41 -0.95
CA VAL A 141 14.19 8.98 -0.77
C VAL A 141 14.81 8.51 0.55
N ILE A 142 14.05 8.54 1.65
CA ILE A 142 14.54 8.08 2.96
C ILE A 142 14.89 6.58 2.88
N ASN A 143 14.05 5.74 2.26
CA ASN A 143 14.33 4.33 2.12
C ASN A 143 15.61 4.08 1.30
N ILE A 144 15.76 4.72 0.13
CA ILE A 144 16.96 4.60 -0.72
C ILE A 144 18.24 4.99 0.02
N VAL A 145 18.18 6.01 0.88
CA VAL A 145 19.33 6.48 1.67
C VAL A 145 19.61 5.57 2.87
N LEU A 146 18.55 5.13 3.57
CA LEU A 146 18.72 4.32 4.78
C LEU A 146 19.08 2.86 4.48
N ASP A 147 18.62 2.28 3.38
CA ASP A 147 18.94 0.91 2.98
C ASP A 147 20.46 0.64 3.01
N PRO A 148 21.30 1.37 2.22
CA PRO A 148 22.74 1.12 2.24
C PRO A 148 23.39 1.41 3.60
N VAL A 149 22.87 2.39 4.35
CA VAL A 149 23.40 2.73 5.68
C VAL A 149 23.19 1.57 6.66
N PHE A 150 21.96 1.03 6.75
CA PHE A 150 21.69 -0.06 7.70
C PHE A 150 22.24 -1.41 7.21
N ILE A 151 22.20 -1.66 5.90
CA ILE A 151 22.64 -2.94 5.34
C ILE A 151 24.17 -3.06 5.39
N PHE A 152 24.90 -2.04 4.89
CA PHE A 152 26.35 -2.12 4.70
C PHE A 152 27.14 -1.42 5.81
N LEU A 153 26.77 -0.19 6.22
CA LEU A 153 27.54 0.55 7.21
C LEU A 153 27.36 -0.01 8.63
N PHE A 154 26.11 -0.35 9.00
CA PHE A 154 25.83 -0.97 10.29
C PHE A 154 25.87 -2.51 10.25
N HIS A 155 26.15 -3.12 9.10
CA HIS A 155 26.26 -4.57 8.92
C HIS A 155 25.02 -5.36 9.40
N MET A 156 23.83 -4.74 9.36
CA MET A 156 22.60 -5.37 9.85
C MET A 156 21.95 -6.32 8.83
N GLY A 157 22.46 -6.36 7.59
CA GLY A 157 21.96 -7.25 6.55
C GLY A 157 20.47 -7.09 6.31
N VAL A 158 19.73 -8.20 6.30
CA VAL A 158 18.28 -8.24 6.02
C VAL A 158 17.45 -7.45 7.06
N ARG A 159 17.87 -7.48 8.34
CA ARG A 159 17.24 -6.67 9.40
C ARG A 159 17.35 -5.19 9.11
N GLY A 160 18.50 -4.77 8.58
CA GLY A 160 18.74 -3.37 8.19
C GLY A 160 17.75 -2.88 7.12
N ALA A 161 17.50 -3.68 6.09
CA ALA A 161 16.52 -3.39 5.05
C ALA A 161 15.09 -3.24 5.63
N ALA A 162 14.68 -4.15 6.52
CA ALA A 162 13.38 -4.07 7.16
C ALA A 162 13.22 -2.80 8.02
N ILE A 163 14.26 -2.46 8.79
CA ILE A 163 14.26 -1.24 9.62
C ILE A 163 14.19 0.02 8.75
N ALA A 164 14.98 0.10 7.67
CA ALA A 164 14.96 1.22 6.75
C ALA A 164 13.57 1.41 6.14
N THR A 165 12.91 0.31 5.73
CA THR A 165 11.54 0.34 5.22
C THR A 165 10.56 0.85 6.27
N VAL A 166 10.61 0.34 7.49
CA VAL A 166 9.70 0.77 8.58
C VAL A 166 9.92 2.23 8.94
N ILE A 167 11.16 2.71 9.03
CA ILE A 167 11.46 4.13 9.31
C ILE A 167 10.94 5.03 8.20
N SER A 168 11.17 4.68 6.94
CA SER A 168 10.69 5.46 5.80
C SER A 168 9.17 5.56 5.76
N GLN A 169 8.47 4.47 6.06
CA GLN A 169 7.02 4.44 6.16
C GLN A 169 6.51 5.20 7.40
N ALA A 170 7.23 5.13 8.52
CA ALA A 170 6.88 5.90 9.72
C ALA A 170 6.98 7.40 9.47
N VAL A 171 8.03 7.87 8.78
CA VAL A 171 8.17 9.29 8.41
C VAL A 171 7.04 9.72 7.47
N SER A 172 6.72 8.90 6.45
CA SER A 172 5.58 9.15 5.55
C SER A 172 4.25 9.21 6.30
N ALA A 173 4.00 8.27 7.21
CA ALA A 173 2.80 8.24 8.03
C ALA A 173 2.70 9.46 8.95
N LEU A 174 3.80 9.85 9.61
CA LEU A 174 3.85 11.05 10.44
C LEU A 174 3.56 12.32 9.63
N TRP A 175 4.12 12.42 8.42
CA TRP A 175 3.86 13.52 7.51
C TRP A 175 2.36 13.62 7.15
N ILE A 176 1.72 12.49 6.80
CA ILE A 176 0.29 12.43 6.51
C ILE A 176 -0.53 12.87 7.72
N VAL A 177 -0.28 12.29 8.89
CA VAL A 177 -1.02 12.60 10.12
C VAL A 177 -0.84 14.08 10.49
N ARG A 178 0.40 14.60 10.43
CA ARG A 178 0.68 16.02 10.68
C ARG A 178 -0.06 16.94 9.69
N PHE A 179 -0.14 16.55 8.42
CA PHE A 179 -0.89 17.32 7.42
C PHE A 179 -2.39 17.29 7.73
N LEU A 180 -2.97 16.10 7.92
CA LEU A 180 -4.42 15.94 8.15
C LEU A 180 -4.90 16.52 9.50
N THR A 181 -4.03 16.66 10.48
CA THR A 181 -4.33 17.33 11.76
C THR A 181 -3.99 18.82 11.74
N GLY A 182 -3.26 19.28 10.73
CA GLY A 182 -2.75 20.65 10.62
C GLY A 182 -3.81 21.70 10.32
N ARG A 183 -3.39 22.96 10.24
CA ARG A 183 -4.27 24.10 9.93
C ARG A 183 -4.42 24.35 8.43
N ARG A 184 -3.59 23.73 7.59
CA ARG A 184 -3.58 23.92 6.13
C ARG A 184 -4.54 22.98 5.39
N THR A 185 -5.03 21.96 6.06
CA THR A 185 -5.99 20.99 5.52
C THR A 185 -7.40 21.57 5.54
N LEU A 186 -8.20 21.26 4.54
CA LEU A 186 -9.62 21.65 4.47
C LEU A 186 -10.46 20.80 5.44
N LEU A 187 -10.20 19.49 5.47
CA LEU A 187 -10.85 18.54 6.36
C LEU A 187 -9.85 18.14 7.45
N ARG A 188 -10.24 18.28 8.69
CA ARG A 188 -9.35 17.95 9.82
C ARG A 188 -9.64 16.60 10.41
N LEU A 189 -8.59 15.83 10.62
CA LEU A 189 -8.66 14.60 11.39
C LEU A 189 -8.80 14.95 12.89
N ARG A 190 -10.04 14.85 13.41
CA ARG A 190 -10.35 15.14 14.81
C ARG A 190 -10.62 13.85 15.56
N ALA A 191 -10.19 13.76 16.82
CA ALA A 191 -10.43 12.59 17.66
C ALA A 191 -11.94 12.25 17.81
N GLY A 192 -12.80 13.27 17.79
CA GLY A 192 -14.26 13.07 17.82
C GLY A 192 -14.83 12.33 16.60
N CYS A 193 -14.18 12.43 15.45
CA CYS A 193 -14.57 11.76 14.20
C CYS A 193 -14.06 10.32 14.11
N MET A 194 -13.19 9.89 15.02
CA MET A 194 -12.62 8.52 15.06
C MET A 194 -13.58 7.50 15.70
N LYS A 195 -14.70 7.94 16.25
CA LYS A 195 -15.72 7.01 16.77
C LYS A 195 -16.29 6.20 15.61
N LEU A 196 -16.06 4.89 15.64
CA LEU A 196 -16.56 3.98 14.61
C LEU A 196 -18.08 4.03 14.54
N ARG A 197 -18.58 4.38 13.36
CA ARG A 197 -19.99 4.29 13.01
C ARG A 197 -20.17 3.22 11.95
N LEU A 198 -20.96 2.19 12.27
CA LEU A 198 -21.15 1.02 11.43
C LEU A 198 -21.57 1.38 9.99
N SER A 199 -22.33 2.46 9.82
CA SER A 199 -22.73 2.95 8.49
C SER A 199 -21.52 3.32 7.65
N TYR A 200 -20.61 4.17 8.17
CA TYR A 200 -19.41 4.57 7.44
C TYR A 200 -18.44 3.42 7.21
N VAL A 201 -18.31 2.52 8.20
CA VAL A 201 -17.49 1.30 8.06
C VAL A 201 -18.00 0.43 6.91
N LYS A 202 -19.32 0.19 6.84
CA LYS A 202 -19.96 -0.55 5.76
C LYS A 202 -19.71 0.09 4.39
N ASP A 203 -19.90 1.40 4.29
CA ASP A 203 -19.72 2.13 3.04
C ASP A 203 -18.26 2.06 2.54
N ILE A 204 -17.28 2.26 3.47
CA ILE A 204 -15.85 2.15 3.15
C ILE A 204 -15.50 0.73 2.71
N LEU A 205 -15.96 -0.29 3.44
CA LEU A 205 -15.68 -1.69 3.09
C LEU A 205 -16.34 -2.08 1.77
N SER A 206 -17.58 -1.66 1.51
CA SER A 206 -18.31 -1.98 0.28
C SER A 206 -17.59 -1.45 -0.97
N LEU A 207 -17.12 -0.21 -0.94
CA LEU A 207 -16.34 0.37 -2.05
C LEU A 207 -14.92 -0.20 -2.12
N GLY A 208 -14.28 -0.37 -0.98
CA GLY A 208 -12.92 -0.87 -0.89
C GLY A 208 -12.78 -2.35 -1.25
N LEU A 209 -13.85 -3.13 -1.09
CA LEU A 209 -13.87 -4.57 -1.41
C LEU A 209 -13.52 -4.83 -2.88
N SER A 210 -13.91 -3.95 -3.79
CA SER A 210 -13.55 -4.04 -5.21
C SER A 210 -12.03 -3.98 -5.43
N GLY A 211 -11.35 -3.05 -4.78
CA GLY A 211 -9.90 -2.92 -4.83
C GLY A 211 -9.18 -4.11 -4.15
N PHE A 212 -9.71 -4.57 -3.02
CA PHE A 212 -9.20 -5.74 -2.33
C PHE A 212 -9.29 -7.01 -3.17
N ILE A 213 -10.46 -7.29 -3.76
CA ILE A 213 -10.69 -8.45 -4.64
C ILE A 213 -9.77 -8.38 -5.86
N MET A 214 -9.63 -7.19 -6.47
CA MET A 214 -8.72 -6.99 -7.60
C MET A 214 -7.28 -7.35 -7.23
N GLN A 215 -6.80 -6.89 -6.07
CA GLN A 215 -5.45 -7.19 -5.59
C GLN A 215 -5.27 -8.68 -5.26
N ALA A 216 -6.24 -9.28 -4.60
CA ALA A 216 -6.24 -10.71 -4.29
C ALA A 216 -6.24 -11.56 -5.56
N THR A 217 -7.06 -11.20 -6.56
CA THR A 217 -7.12 -11.89 -7.85
C THR A 217 -5.78 -11.78 -8.60
N ASN A 218 -5.16 -10.59 -8.64
CA ASN A 218 -3.84 -10.43 -9.25
C ASN A 218 -2.79 -11.33 -8.58
N CYS A 219 -2.81 -11.43 -7.26
CA CYS A 219 -1.92 -12.30 -6.51
C CYS A 219 -2.15 -13.78 -6.85
N MET A 220 -3.41 -14.24 -6.88
CA MET A 220 -3.76 -15.61 -7.25
C MET A 220 -3.34 -15.94 -8.69
N VAL A 221 -3.63 -15.05 -9.64
CA VAL A 221 -3.21 -15.23 -11.04
C VAL A 221 -1.70 -15.38 -11.15
N GLN A 222 -0.94 -14.54 -10.42
CA GLN A 222 0.52 -14.61 -10.44
C GLN A 222 1.04 -15.93 -9.86
N ILE A 223 0.45 -16.43 -8.76
CA ILE A 223 0.81 -17.72 -8.18
C ILE A 223 0.51 -18.86 -9.16
N VAL A 224 -0.70 -18.91 -9.70
CA VAL A 224 -1.11 -19.96 -10.65
C VAL A 224 -0.22 -19.93 -11.90
N CYS A 225 0.06 -18.77 -12.46
CA CYS A 225 0.94 -18.63 -13.61
C CYS A 225 2.37 -19.15 -13.29
N ASN A 226 2.93 -18.78 -12.15
CA ASN A 226 4.28 -19.21 -11.77
C ASN A 226 4.34 -20.74 -11.58
N VAL A 227 3.39 -21.33 -10.86
CA VAL A 227 3.33 -22.78 -10.64
C VAL A 227 3.15 -23.53 -11.97
N THR A 228 2.26 -23.06 -12.83
CA THR A 228 2.00 -23.68 -14.14
C THR A 228 3.22 -23.59 -15.05
N LEU A 229 3.84 -22.42 -15.15
CA LEU A 229 5.04 -22.21 -15.97
C LEU A 229 6.21 -23.04 -15.48
N GLN A 230 6.38 -23.17 -14.17
CA GLN A 230 7.41 -24.00 -13.59
C GLN A 230 7.22 -25.48 -13.92
N SER A 231 5.97 -25.98 -13.92
CA SER A 231 5.67 -27.38 -14.23
C SER A 231 5.90 -27.74 -15.71
N PHE A 232 5.72 -26.78 -16.64
CA PHE A 232 5.86 -27.02 -18.08
C PHE A 232 7.22 -26.66 -18.65
N GLY A 233 7.94 -25.71 -18.09
CA GLY A 233 9.16 -25.16 -18.69
C GLY A 233 10.28 -24.84 -17.70
N GLY A 234 10.11 -25.19 -16.42
CA GLY A 234 11.11 -24.96 -15.38
C GLY A 234 11.42 -23.47 -15.14
N ASP A 235 12.57 -23.21 -14.55
CA ASP A 235 12.98 -21.87 -14.09
C ASP A 235 13.11 -20.83 -15.21
N ILE A 236 13.38 -21.27 -16.46
CA ILE A 236 13.52 -20.37 -17.61
C ILE A 236 12.20 -19.68 -17.89
N TYR A 237 11.08 -20.42 -17.91
CA TYR A 237 9.75 -19.86 -18.21
C TYR A 237 9.27 -18.92 -17.09
N VAL A 238 9.57 -19.23 -15.83
CA VAL A 238 9.30 -18.34 -14.70
C VAL A 238 10.13 -17.08 -14.80
N GLY A 239 11.39 -17.18 -15.21
CA GLY A 239 12.27 -16.03 -15.48
C GLY A 239 11.73 -15.10 -16.57
N VAL A 240 11.30 -15.67 -17.70
CA VAL A 240 10.67 -14.89 -18.80
C VAL A 240 9.40 -14.19 -18.30
N MET A 241 8.54 -14.88 -17.55
CA MET A 241 7.32 -14.29 -17.00
C MET A 241 7.61 -13.15 -16.01
N THR A 242 8.70 -13.26 -15.25
CA THR A 242 9.16 -12.20 -14.35
C THR A 242 9.55 -10.94 -15.13
N ILE A 243 10.24 -11.09 -16.26
CA ILE A 243 10.59 -9.97 -17.15
C ILE A 243 9.33 -9.33 -17.73
N ILE A 244 8.40 -10.14 -18.25
CA ILE A 244 7.11 -9.67 -18.80
C ILE A 244 6.33 -8.89 -17.74
N ASN A 245 6.24 -9.41 -16.53
CA ASN A 245 5.56 -8.73 -15.42
C ASN A 245 6.25 -7.40 -15.07
N SER A 246 7.58 -7.33 -15.09
CA SER A 246 8.32 -6.10 -14.83
C SER A 246 8.03 -5.02 -15.89
N VAL A 247 8.01 -5.39 -17.16
CA VAL A 247 7.62 -4.47 -18.26
C VAL A 247 6.17 -4.00 -18.08
N ARG A 248 5.25 -4.94 -17.81
CA ARG A 248 3.84 -4.61 -17.55
C ARG A 248 3.69 -3.64 -16.38
N GLU A 249 4.46 -3.81 -15.31
CA GLU A 249 4.39 -2.95 -14.14
C GLU A 249 4.86 -1.52 -14.46
N VAL A 250 5.94 -1.37 -15.21
CA VAL A 250 6.43 -0.05 -15.66
C VAL A 250 5.36 0.67 -16.50
N LEU A 251 4.66 -0.03 -17.38
CA LEU A 251 3.58 0.54 -18.20
C LEU A 251 2.32 0.85 -17.36
N SER A 252 2.06 0.08 -16.31
CA SER A 252 0.88 0.25 -15.46
C SER A 252 1.01 1.40 -14.46
N VAL A 253 2.24 1.76 -14.05
CA VAL A 253 2.47 2.82 -13.04
C VAL A 253 1.92 4.19 -13.49
N PRO A 254 2.17 4.70 -14.71
CA PRO A 254 1.57 5.95 -15.17
C PRO A 254 0.03 5.90 -15.20
N VAL A 255 -0.54 4.80 -15.70
CA VAL A 255 -2.00 4.61 -15.78
C VAL A 255 -2.64 4.65 -14.40
N ASN A 256 -2.05 3.95 -13.44
CA ASN A 256 -2.49 3.97 -12.04
C ASN A 256 -2.37 5.38 -11.43
N GLY A 257 -1.29 6.10 -11.72
CA GLY A 257 -1.09 7.47 -11.28
C GLY A 257 -2.17 8.42 -11.79
N PHE A 258 -2.47 8.36 -13.10
CA PHE A 258 -3.55 9.14 -13.70
C PHE A 258 -4.92 8.80 -13.11
N THR A 259 -5.22 7.52 -12.94
CA THR A 259 -6.50 7.05 -12.38
C THR A 259 -6.69 7.52 -10.94
N GLN A 260 -5.66 7.39 -10.11
CA GLN A 260 -5.71 7.88 -8.72
C GLN A 260 -5.82 9.39 -8.63
N GLY A 261 -5.18 10.13 -9.54
CA GLY A 261 -5.29 11.59 -9.60
C GLY A 261 -6.67 12.08 -10.07
N ALA A 262 -7.31 11.38 -11.00
CA ALA A 262 -8.63 11.75 -11.51
C ALA A 262 -9.78 11.34 -10.57
N GLN A 263 -9.62 10.29 -9.78
CA GLN A 263 -10.66 9.77 -8.88
C GLN A 263 -11.25 10.86 -7.96
N PRO A 264 -10.45 11.71 -7.27
CA PRO A 264 -10.99 12.79 -6.45
C PRO A 264 -11.80 13.83 -7.23
N VAL A 265 -11.35 14.16 -8.43
CA VAL A 265 -12.02 15.15 -9.31
C VAL A 265 -13.37 14.62 -9.77
N ILE A 266 -13.41 13.37 -10.22
CA ILE A 266 -14.63 12.68 -10.64
C ILE A 266 -15.61 12.58 -9.46
N GLY A 267 -15.14 12.11 -8.30
CA GLY A 267 -15.94 11.96 -7.10
C GLY A 267 -16.55 13.29 -6.62
N PHE A 268 -15.77 14.37 -6.62
CA PHE A 268 -16.24 15.70 -6.25
C PHE A 268 -17.33 16.22 -7.21
N ASN A 269 -17.11 16.13 -8.54
CA ASN A 269 -18.10 16.57 -9.52
C ASN A 269 -19.37 15.71 -9.50
N TYR A 270 -19.24 14.40 -9.21
CA TYR A 270 -20.38 13.52 -9.01
C TYR A 270 -21.21 13.96 -7.79
N GLY A 271 -20.55 14.23 -6.66
CA GLY A 271 -21.21 14.74 -5.47
C GLY A 271 -21.91 16.07 -5.68
N ALA A 272 -21.31 16.96 -6.48
CA ALA A 272 -21.84 18.26 -6.85
C ALA A 272 -22.98 18.21 -7.92
N GLY A 273 -23.38 17.01 -8.37
CA GLY A 273 -24.42 16.85 -9.40
C GLY A 273 -24.00 17.25 -10.81
N LYS A 274 -22.70 17.52 -11.05
CA LYS A 274 -22.18 17.98 -12.36
C LYS A 274 -21.84 16.79 -13.26
N TYR A 275 -22.84 16.00 -13.63
CA TYR A 275 -22.66 14.73 -14.36
C TYR A 275 -22.00 14.90 -15.74
N GLU A 276 -22.21 16.02 -16.43
CA GLU A 276 -21.53 16.27 -17.70
C GLU A 276 -20.01 16.40 -17.55
N ARG A 277 -19.54 17.01 -16.45
CA ARG A 277 -18.10 17.06 -16.14
C ARG A 277 -17.56 15.68 -15.79
N VAL A 278 -18.35 14.86 -15.11
CA VAL A 278 -17.99 13.46 -14.81
C VAL A 278 -17.80 12.67 -16.11
N LYS A 279 -18.73 12.78 -17.06
CA LYS A 279 -18.60 12.13 -18.38
C LYS A 279 -17.39 12.60 -19.16
N GLN A 280 -17.14 13.92 -19.17
CA GLN A 280 -15.94 14.49 -19.82
C GLN A 280 -14.65 13.98 -19.15
N GLY A 281 -14.60 13.93 -17.82
CA GLY A 281 -13.48 13.40 -17.06
C GLY A 281 -13.21 11.94 -17.38
N ILE A 282 -14.23 11.09 -17.43
CA ILE A 282 -14.09 9.67 -17.80
C ILE A 282 -13.61 9.52 -19.25
N LYS A 283 -14.17 10.29 -20.21
CA LYS A 283 -13.73 10.24 -21.61
C LYS A 283 -12.26 10.66 -21.75
N PHE A 284 -11.86 11.75 -21.08
CA PHE A 284 -10.48 12.21 -21.07
C PHE A 284 -9.53 11.17 -20.50
N MET A 285 -9.90 10.59 -19.34
CA MET A 285 -9.13 9.52 -18.70
C MET A 285 -8.97 8.30 -19.61
N SER A 286 -10.07 7.85 -20.23
CA SER A 286 -10.03 6.72 -21.15
C SER A 286 -9.12 7.00 -22.36
N ALA A 287 -9.19 8.21 -22.91
CA ALA A 287 -8.32 8.59 -24.03
C ALA A 287 -6.84 8.60 -23.63
N VAL A 288 -6.49 9.11 -22.44
CA VAL A 288 -5.09 9.17 -21.97
C VAL A 288 -4.55 7.78 -21.58
N CYS A 289 -5.41 6.88 -21.07
CA CYS A 289 -4.97 5.55 -20.64
C CYS A 289 -4.89 4.52 -21.78
N ILE A 290 -5.59 4.74 -22.90
CA ILE A 290 -5.63 3.82 -24.04
C ILE A 290 -4.67 4.27 -25.16
N GLY A 291 -4.43 5.58 -25.29
CA GLY A 291 -3.53 6.17 -26.31
C GLY A 291 -2.13 6.36 -25.80
#